data_da3fee7a70da4ac6a9ccabdc3fd8969e
#
_entry.id   da3fee7a70da4ac6a9ccabdc3fd8969e
#
_cell.length_a   1.000
_cell.length_b   1.000
_cell.length_c   1.000
_cell.angle_alpha   90.00
_cell.angle_beta   90.00
_cell.angle_gamma   90.00
#
_symmetry.space_group_name_H-M   'P 1'
#
loop_
_entity.id
_entity.type
_entity.pdbx_description
1 polymer ?
#
loop_
_entity_poly.entity_id
_entity_poly.type
_entity_poly.pdbx_seq_one_letter_code
_entity_poly.pdbx_strand_id
1 'polypeptide(L)'
;VGGAWAGGWPPFGGVEGAPTGLVGQFSDAGLLAVVGAGGALTRRAEALGAVLAAEVAKRWPVGGREGNLARTEGFASAGRLIAASRGGQIGRAVELVKVGQGTASRRTLGGEVLPAAHPHVAAALHAGTISVDAAQVIMVMLDRVAPRANPVEVEALEEVLTAQAAQFPLHQLERLVRHAEARLDPGGIAPREEEQRAARSLTLRQDPTGMFHLKGVLDPETGAPIKTVFDAYVAARLRKT
;
A
#
# COMPACT_ATOMS: atom_id res chain seq x y z
N VAL A 1 21.80 16.35 -20.62
CA VAL A 1 22.23 15.33 -21.59
C VAL A 1 21.17 14.26 -21.56
N GLY A 2 20.21 14.37 -22.50
CA GLY A 2 19.10 13.44 -22.65
C GLY A 2 19.59 12.12 -23.25
N GLY A 3 19.84 11.14 -22.41
CA GLY A 3 20.01 9.76 -22.81
C GLY A 3 18.64 9.16 -23.11
N ALA A 4 18.28 9.17 -24.39
CA ALA A 4 17.07 8.55 -24.90
C ALA A 4 17.07 7.05 -24.56
N TRP A 5 16.12 6.63 -23.74
CA TRP A 5 15.61 5.27 -23.73
C TRP A 5 14.79 5.06 -25.03
N ALA A 6 15.47 5.06 -26.15
CA ALA A 6 14.92 4.67 -27.44
C ALA A 6 15.09 3.15 -27.67
N GLY A 7 14.95 2.36 -26.61
CA GLY A 7 14.78 0.93 -26.67
C GLY A 7 13.31 0.61 -26.57
N GLY A 8 12.56 0.79 -27.66
CA GLY A 8 11.22 0.20 -27.74
C GLY A 8 11.34 -1.28 -27.42
N TRP A 9 10.44 -1.79 -26.59
CA TRP A 9 10.22 -3.21 -26.46
C TRP A 9 10.15 -3.80 -27.87
N PRO A 10 10.88 -4.88 -28.15
CA PRO A 10 10.69 -5.54 -29.43
C PRO A 10 9.19 -5.81 -29.57
N PRO A 11 8.59 -5.53 -30.74
CA PRO A 11 7.21 -5.89 -30.95
C PRO A 11 7.09 -7.36 -30.58
N PHE A 12 6.07 -7.71 -29.76
CA PHE A 12 5.76 -9.10 -29.46
C PHE A 12 5.64 -9.81 -30.80
N GLY A 13 6.73 -10.49 -31.19
CA GLY A 13 6.89 -11.00 -32.54
C GLY A 13 5.79 -12.00 -32.85
N GLY A 14 4.99 -11.67 -33.87
CA GLY A 14 4.32 -12.65 -34.70
C GLY A 14 3.13 -13.39 -34.10
N VAL A 15 2.40 -12.85 -33.11
CA VAL A 15 1.01 -13.27 -32.87
C VAL A 15 0.12 -12.28 -33.63
N GLU A 16 -0.16 -12.57 -34.88
CA GLU A 16 -1.25 -11.95 -35.62
C GLU A 16 -2.56 -12.36 -34.94
N GLY A 17 -3.06 -11.50 -34.08
CA GLY A 17 -4.28 -11.64 -33.33
C GLY A 17 -4.15 -10.92 -32.00
N ALA A 18 -5.05 -9.97 -31.70
CA ALA A 18 -5.11 -9.36 -30.40
C ALA A 18 -5.16 -10.48 -29.32
N PRO A 19 -4.46 -10.35 -28.18
CA PRO A 19 -4.48 -11.34 -27.08
C PRO A 19 -5.89 -11.75 -26.66
N THR A 20 -6.86 -10.88 -26.90
CA THR A 20 -8.31 -11.10 -26.69
C THR A 20 -8.90 -12.28 -27.45
N GLY A 21 -8.39 -12.62 -28.65
CA GLY A 21 -8.90 -13.77 -29.43
C GLY A 21 -8.53 -15.13 -28.85
N LEU A 22 -7.34 -15.22 -28.22
CA LEU A 22 -6.89 -16.44 -27.57
C LEU A 22 -7.56 -16.64 -26.20
N VAL A 23 -7.81 -15.55 -25.47
CA VAL A 23 -8.44 -15.62 -24.14
C VAL A 23 -9.86 -16.18 -24.20
N GLY A 24 -10.61 -15.89 -25.27
CA GLY A 24 -11.95 -16.41 -25.47
C GLY A 24 -12.02 -17.94 -25.73
N GLN A 25 -10.88 -18.60 -25.97
CA GLN A 25 -10.80 -20.04 -26.21
C GLN A 25 -10.49 -20.85 -24.95
N PHE A 26 -10.16 -20.21 -23.82
CA PHE A 26 -9.92 -20.93 -22.58
C PHE A 26 -11.22 -21.50 -22.01
N SER A 27 -11.15 -22.70 -21.43
CA SER A 27 -12.19 -23.16 -20.51
C SER A 27 -12.19 -22.31 -19.25
N ASP A 28 -13.29 -22.30 -18.48
CA ASP A 28 -13.39 -21.58 -17.22
C ASP A 28 -12.24 -21.94 -16.26
N ALA A 29 -11.91 -23.22 -16.15
CA ALA A 29 -10.79 -23.70 -15.33
C ALA A 29 -9.44 -23.18 -15.85
N GLY A 30 -9.23 -23.19 -17.17
CA GLY A 30 -8.03 -22.64 -17.80
C GLY A 30 -7.91 -21.13 -17.58
N LEU A 31 -9.01 -20.40 -17.72
CA LEU A 31 -9.04 -18.95 -17.46
C LEU A 31 -8.69 -18.63 -16.01
N LEU A 32 -9.27 -19.34 -15.04
CA LEU A 32 -8.96 -19.16 -13.62
C LEU A 32 -7.50 -19.48 -13.30
N ALA A 33 -6.93 -20.53 -13.91
CA ALA A 33 -5.52 -20.85 -13.75
C ALA A 33 -4.60 -19.73 -14.27
N VAL A 34 -4.90 -19.17 -15.44
CA VAL A 34 -4.14 -18.04 -16.01
C VAL A 34 -4.28 -16.78 -15.17
N VAL A 35 -5.48 -16.46 -14.68
CA VAL A 35 -5.70 -15.33 -13.74
C VAL A 35 -4.88 -15.53 -12.47
N GLY A 36 -4.86 -16.73 -11.90
CA GLY A 36 -4.06 -17.07 -10.72
C GLY A 36 -2.55 -16.90 -10.96
N ALA A 37 -2.05 -17.41 -12.09
CA ALA A 37 -0.64 -17.27 -12.49
C ALA A 37 -0.26 -15.80 -12.73
N GLY A 38 -1.12 -15.03 -13.41
CA GLY A 38 -0.95 -13.59 -13.60
C GLY A 38 -0.90 -12.83 -12.27
N GLY A 39 -1.80 -13.18 -11.34
CA GLY A 39 -1.79 -12.62 -9.98
C GLY A 39 -0.49 -12.92 -9.22
N ALA A 40 0.03 -14.14 -9.32
CA ALA A 40 1.30 -14.50 -8.72
C ALA A 40 2.48 -13.73 -9.32
N LEU A 41 2.49 -13.55 -10.63
CA LEU A 41 3.51 -12.74 -11.32
C LEU A 41 3.45 -11.28 -10.88
N THR A 42 2.25 -10.70 -10.82
CA THR A 42 2.04 -9.33 -10.36
C THR A 42 2.57 -9.13 -8.94
N ARG A 43 2.24 -10.03 -8.00
CA ARG A 43 2.74 -9.95 -6.63
C ARG A 43 4.27 -9.97 -6.56
N ARG A 44 4.94 -10.84 -7.34
CA ARG A 44 6.41 -10.88 -7.39
C ARG A 44 7.02 -9.61 -7.99
N ALA A 45 6.40 -9.08 -9.05
CA ALA A 45 6.84 -7.82 -9.65
C ALA A 45 6.65 -6.63 -8.69
N GLU A 46 5.56 -6.61 -7.91
CA GLU A 46 5.33 -5.59 -6.88
C GLU A 46 6.30 -5.74 -5.71
N ALA A 47 6.62 -6.96 -5.26
CA ALA A 47 7.63 -7.21 -4.24
C ALA A 47 9.01 -6.67 -4.67
N LEU A 48 9.44 -6.95 -5.89
CA LEU A 48 10.64 -6.35 -6.46
C LEU A 48 10.54 -4.82 -6.51
N GLY A 49 9.37 -4.30 -6.91
CA GLY A 49 9.09 -2.86 -6.91
C GLY A 49 9.25 -2.21 -5.53
N ALA A 50 8.83 -2.89 -4.46
CA ALA A 50 9.00 -2.42 -3.09
C ALA A 50 10.49 -2.40 -2.67
N VAL A 51 11.26 -3.43 -3.02
CA VAL A 51 12.72 -3.47 -2.77
C VAL A 51 13.44 -2.31 -3.47
N LEU A 52 13.14 -2.09 -4.75
CA LEU A 52 13.72 -0.99 -5.53
C LEU A 52 13.30 0.38 -4.97
N ALA A 53 12.05 0.52 -4.57
CA ALA A 53 11.54 1.76 -3.99
C ALA A 53 12.21 2.09 -2.65
N ALA A 54 12.46 1.10 -1.80
CA ALA A 54 13.20 1.28 -0.55
C ALA A 54 14.65 1.68 -0.81
N GLU A 55 15.32 1.09 -1.81
CA GLU A 55 16.69 1.45 -2.16
C GLU A 55 16.78 2.87 -2.73
N VAL A 56 15.83 3.29 -3.57
CA VAL A 56 15.72 4.68 -4.04
C VAL A 56 15.55 5.64 -2.86
N ALA A 57 14.66 5.30 -1.92
CA ALA A 57 14.41 6.12 -0.74
C ALA A 57 15.65 6.18 0.19
N LYS A 58 16.41 5.10 0.32
CA LYS A 58 17.66 5.05 1.09
C LYS A 58 18.73 5.96 0.51
N ARG A 59 18.81 6.08 -0.81
CA ARG A 59 19.70 7.00 -1.52
C ARG A 59 19.20 8.45 -1.52
N TRP A 60 18.18 8.73 -0.72
CA TRP A 60 17.66 10.06 -0.42
C TRP A 60 18.05 10.45 1.01
N PRO A 61 19.27 10.92 1.28
CA PRO A 61 19.65 11.34 2.63
C PRO A 61 18.89 12.61 3.01
N VAL A 62 18.25 12.58 4.16
CA VAL A 62 17.62 13.74 4.77
C VAL A 62 18.74 14.72 5.15
N GLY A 63 18.82 15.88 4.49
CA GLY A 63 19.81 16.93 4.77
C GLY A 63 21.07 16.94 3.91
N GLY A 64 21.30 15.94 3.04
CA GLY A 64 22.47 15.91 2.14
C GLY A 64 22.26 16.72 0.85
N ARG A 65 23.17 17.65 0.53
CA ARG A 65 23.16 18.41 -0.72
C ARG A 65 23.76 17.65 -1.91
N GLU A 66 24.62 16.68 -1.66
CA GLU A 66 25.33 15.90 -2.69
C GLU A 66 24.90 14.44 -2.66
N GLY A 67 24.63 13.85 -3.83
CA GLY A 67 24.32 12.43 -3.99
C GLY A 67 22.84 12.04 -3.85
N ASN A 68 21.90 12.99 -3.88
CA ASN A 68 20.48 12.73 -3.79
C ASN A 68 19.89 12.37 -5.16
N LEU A 69 19.70 11.07 -5.42
CA LEU A 69 19.24 10.53 -6.71
C LEU A 69 18.01 11.25 -7.26
N ALA A 70 16.95 11.39 -6.46
CA ALA A 70 15.72 12.00 -6.98
C ALA A 70 15.87 13.50 -7.27
N ARG A 71 16.73 14.20 -6.53
CA ARG A 71 17.00 15.61 -6.77
C ARG A 71 17.89 15.83 -7.99
N THR A 72 18.84 14.94 -8.24
CA THR A 72 19.63 14.91 -9.46
C THR A 72 18.73 14.73 -10.69
N GLU A 73 17.68 13.91 -10.56
CA GLU A 73 16.66 13.68 -11.59
C GLU A 73 15.54 14.75 -11.60
N GLY A 74 15.65 15.81 -10.79
CA GLY A 74 14.70 16.93 -10.76
C GLY A 74 13.41 16.68 -9.94
N PHE A 75 13.34 15.64 -9.13
CA PHE A 75 12.17 15.33 -8.33
C PHE A 75 12.27 15.84 -6.90
N ALA A 76 11.13 16.25 -6.33
CA ALA A 76 11.06 16.78 -4.97
C ALA A 76 11.03 15.69 -3.88
N SER A 77 10.84 14.41 -4.24
CA SER A 77 10.87 13.28 -3.30
C SER A 77 11.08 11.95 -4.02
N ALA A 78 11.58 10.94 -3.29
CA ALA A 78 11.70 9.57 -3.80
C ALA A 78 10.35 9.02 -4.31
N GLY A 79 9.26 9.27 -3.57
CA GLY A 79 7.91 8.85 -4.00
C GLY A 79 7.48 9.46 -5.33
N ARG A 80 7.83 10.73 -5.62
CA ARG A 80 7.54 11.35 -6.92
C ARG A 80 8.37 10.76 -8.05
N LEU A 81 9.66 10.51 -7.82
CA LEU A 81 10.53 9.82 -8.80
C LEU A 81 9.97 8.43 -9.13
N ILE A 82 9.65 7.63 -8.10
CA ILE A 82 9.12 6.28 -8.28
C ILE A 82 7.77 6.30 -9.02
N ALA A 83 6.87 7.23 -8.64
CA ALA A 83 5.57 7.37 -9.30
C ALA A 83 5.73 7.72 -10.79
N ALA A 84 6.63 8.65 -11.12
CA ALA A 84 6.92 9.02 -12.50
C ALA A 84 7.52 7.86 -13.31
N SER A 85 8.49 7.15 -12.73
CA SER A 85 9.16 6.01 -13.39
C SER A 85 8.22 4.81 -13.63
N ARG A 86 7.21 4.63 -12.76
CA ARG A 86 6.24 3.53 -12.87
C ARG A 86 4.95 3.92 -13.61
N GLY A 87 4.75 5.19 -13.92
CA GLY A 87 3.49 5.70 -14.47
C GLY A 87 2.31 5.62 -13.51
N GLY A 88 2.58 5.71 -12.19
CA GLY A 88 1.58 5.47 -11.15
C GLY A 88 1.34 6.68 -10.24
N GLN A 89 0.49 6.48 -9.24
CA GLN A 89 0.15 7.49 -8.24
C GLN A 89 1.23 7.61 -7.15
N ILE A 90 1.46 8.83 -6.65
CA ILE A 90 2.43 9.13 -5.58
C ILE A 90 2.11 8.34 -4.30
N GLY A 91 0.81 8.21 -3.95
CA GLY A 91 0.36 7.43 -2.80
C GLY A 91 0.88 5.98 -2.86
N ARG A 92 0.68 5.32 -3.99
CA ARG A 92 1.17 3.94 -4.20
C ARG A 92 2.70 3.83 -4.15
N ALA A 93 3.41 4.83 -4.67
CA ALA A 93 4.87 4.87 -4.59
C ALA A 93 5.36 4.99 -3.14
N VAL A 94 4.69 5.79 -2.32
CA VAL A 94 5.01 5.93 -0.88
C VAL A 94 4.72 4.62 -0.13
N GLU A 95 3.65 3.92 -0.46
CA GLU A 95 3.34 2.59 0.09
C GLU A 95 4.44 1.58 -0.23
N LEU A 96 4.88 1.51 -1.49
CA LEU A 96 5.99 0.65 -1.90
C LEU A 96 7.27 0.94 -1.12
N VAL A 97 7.59 2.23 -0.89
CA VAL A 97 8.75 2.63 -0.08
C VAL A 97 8.60 2.09 1.35
N LYS A 98 7.45 2.30 1.99
CA LYS A 98 7.21 1.86 3.37
C LYS A 98 7.32 0.34 3.50
N VAL A 99 6.65 -0.40 2.61
CA VAL A 99 6.69 -1.87 2.62
C VAL A 99 8.10 -2.36 2.37
N GLY A 100 8.81 -1.81 1.38
CA GLY A 100 10.18 -2.18 1.10
C GLY A 100 11.14 -1.88 2.26
N GLN A 101 10.96 -0.76 2.98
CA GLN A 101 11.76 -0.43 4.16
C GLN A 101 11.50 -1.38 5.33
N GLY A 102 10.25 -1.73 5.61
CA GLY A 102 9.87 -2.64 6.69
C GLY A 102 10.27 -4.10 6.44
N THR A 103 10.40 -4.49 5.18
CA THR A 103 10.78 -5.84 4.74
C THR A 103 12.27 -5.97 4.36
N ALA A 104 13.03 -4.88 4.35
CA ALA A 104 14.46 -4.91 4.12
C ALA A 104 15.23 -5.31 5.37
N SER A 105 16.37 -5.99 5.17
CA SER A 105 17.34 -6.20 6.25
C SER A 105 17.85 -4.87 6.78
N ARG A 106 18.01 -4.79 8.10
CA ARG A 106 18.51 -3.61 8.80
C ARG A 106 20.01 -3.73 9.06
N ARG A 107 20.67 -2.61 9.36
CA ARG A 107 22.05 -2.60 9.81
C ARG A 107 22.18 -1.81 11.10
N THR A 108 22.94 -2.33 12.03
CA THR A 108 23.37 -1.58 13.23
C THR A 108 24.35 -0.47 12.84
N LEU A 109 24.58 0.46 13.74
CA LEU A 109 25.65 1.47 13.58
C LEU A 109 27.04 0.83 13.42
N GLY A 110 27.25 -0.36 14.00
CA GLY A 110 28.46 -1.16 13.85
C GLY A 110 28.57 -1.95 12.54
N GLY A 111 27.55 -1.86 11.65
CA GLY A 111 27.55 -2.54 10.35
C GLY A 111 26.99 -3.97 10.37
N GLU A 112 26.62 -4.52 11.52
CA GLU A 112 26.00 -5.83 11.65
C GLU A 112 24.64 -5.87 10.94
N VAL A 113 24.39 -6.95 10.19
CA VAL A 113 23.13 -7.13 9.47
C VAL A 113 22.11 -7.77 10.42
N LEU A 114 21.00 -7.07 10.62
CA LEU A 114 19.84 -7.54 11.37
C LEU A 114 18.74 -7.99 10.40
N PRO A 115 17.85 -8.90 10.81
CA PRO A 115 16.67 -9.26 10.03
C PRO A 115 15.79 -8.03 9.76
N ALA A 116 14.83 -8.17 8.84
CA ALA A 116 13.80 -7.18 8.59
C ALA A 116 13.05 -6.81 9.89
N ALA A 117 12.39 -5.66 9.91
CA ALA A 117 11.51 -5.31 11.02
C ALA A 117 10.33 -6.29 11.14
N HIS A 118 9.86 -6.79 9.99
CA HIS A 118 8.77 -7.76 9.85
C HIS A 118 9.27 -8.97 9.05
N PRO A 119 9.94 -9.95 9.68
CA PRO A 119 10.62 -11.03 8.98
C PRO A 119 9.65 -12.01 8.29
N HIS A 120 8.50 -12.33 8.90
CA HIS A 120 7.50 -13.22 8.30
C HIS A 120 6.82 -12.56 7.10
N VAL A 121 6.45 -11.28 7.21
CA VAL A 121 5.91 -10.49 6.09
C VAL A 121 6.94 -10.38 4.97
N ALA A 122 8.22 -10.15 5.28
CA ALA A 122 9.30 -10.07 4.30
C ALA A 122 9.45 -11.38 3.52
N ALA A 123 9.49 -12.52 4.20
CA ALA A 123 9.59 -13.82 3.57
C ALA A 123 8.41 -14.10 2.63
N ALA A 124 7.18 -13.86 3.07
CA ALA A 124 5.97 -14.09 2.29
C ALA A 124 5.85 -13.15 1.09
N LEU A 125 6.22 -11.87 1.26
CA LEU A 125 6.23 -10.88 0.18
C LEU A 125 7.24 -11.26 -0.90
N HIS A 126 8.47 -11.61 -0.52
CA HIS A 126 9.52 -12.00 -1.47
C HIS A 126 9.19 -13.32 -2.18
N ALA A 127 8.51 -14.24 -1.52
CA ALA A 127 7.97 -15.46 -2.16
C ALA A 127 6.80 -15.16 -3.11
N GLY A 128 6.18 -13.98 -3.04
CA GLY A 128 5.01 -13.61 -3.83
C GLY A 128 3.72 -14.30 -3.37
N THR A 129 3.69 -14.79 -2.13
CA THR A 129 2.50 -15.42 -1.54
C THR A 129 1.49 -14.40 -1.07
N ILE A 130 1.93 -13.21 -0.65
CA ILE A 130 1.07 -12.09 -0.27
C ILE A 130 1.30 -10.87 -1.16
N SER A 131 0.31 -9.99 -1.24
CA SER A 131 0.42 -8.73 -1.97
C SER A 131 1.10 -7.63 -1.13
N VAL A 132 1.56 -6.56 -1.79
CA VAL A 132 2.06 -5.36 -1.12
C VAL A 132 0.99 -4.73 -0.22
N ASP A 133 -0.28 -4.75 -0.64
CA ASP A 133 -1.39 -4.21 0.15
C ASP A 133 -1.60 -5.03 1.44
N ALA A 134 -1.55 -6.37 1.34
CA ALA A 134 -1.64 -7.25 2.50
C ALA A 134 -0.47 -7.03 3.47
N ALA A 135 0.75 -6.96 2.94
CA ALA A 135 1.95 -6.66 3.72
C ALA A 135 1.80 -5.33 4.47
N GLN A 136 1.34 -4.28 3.79
CA GLN A 136 1.15 -2.96 4.40
C GLN A 136 0.11 -2.97 5.52
N VAL A 137 -1.04 -3.61 5.32
CA VAL A 137 -2.10 -3.70 6.35
C VAL A 137 -1.57 -4.37 7.61
N ILE A 138 -0.84 -5.47 7.47
CA ILE A 138 -0.24 -6.20 8.61
C ILE A 138 0.81 -5.32 9.29
N MET A 139 1.78 -4.79 8.55
CA MET A 139 2.90 -4.01 9.11
C MET A 139 2.42 -2.76 9.85
N VAL A 140 1.49 -2.01 9.28
CA VAL A 140 0.94 -0.79 9.91
C VAL A 140 0.29 -1.11 11.26
N MET A 141 -0.42 -2.24 11.36
CA MET A 141 -1.02 -2.67 12.62
C MET A 141 0.07 -3.09 13.62
N LEU A 142 1.02 -3.93 13.21
CA LEU A 142 2.12 -4.39 14.08
C LEU A 142 2.94 -3.23 14.62
N ASP A 143 3.32 -2.26 13.78
CA ASP A 143 4.04 -1.06 14.18
C ASP A 143 3.26 -0.23 15.21
N ARG A 144 1.94 -0.20 15.09
CA ARG A 144 1.07 0.54 16.01
C ARG A 144 0.97 -0.12 17.38
N VAL A 145 0.89 -1.45 17.45
CA VAL A 145 0.76 -2.18 18.72
C VAL A 145 2.11 -2.44 19.40
N ALA A 146 3.19 -2.56 18.64
CA ALA A 146 4.53 -2.90 19.13
C ALA A 146 5.01 -2.09 20.35
N PRO A 147 4.75 -0.76 20.48
CA PRO A 147 5.18 0.00 21.65
C PRO A 147 4.52 -0.41 22.97
N ARG A 148 3.37 -1.11 22.92
CA ARG A 148 2.54 -1.46 24.09
C ARG A 148 2.36 -2.94 24.28
N ALA A 149 2.56 -3.74 23.25
CA ALA A 149 2.35 -5.19 23.25
C ALA A 149 3.65 -5.96 23.60
N ASN A 150 3.50 -7.20 24.03
CA ASN A 150 4.62 -8.10 24.25
C ASN A 150 5.27 -8.45 22.89
N PRO A 151 6.60 -8.25 22.73
CA PRO A 151 7.30 -8.55 21.46
C PRO A 151 7.10 -9.99 20.96
N VAL A 152 7.03 -10.96 21.84
CA VAL A 152 6.81 -12.38 21.49
C VAL A 152 5.40 -12.60 20.92
N GLU A 153 4.41 -11.92 21.48
CA GLU A 153 3.03 -11.99 20.97
C GLU A 153 2.89 -11.26 19.61
N VAL A 154 3.61 -10.15 19.43
CA VAL A 154 3.64 -9.41 18.16
C VAL A 154 4.25 -10.27 17.07
N GLU A 155 5.39 -10.95 17.33
CA GLU A 155 6.05 -11.85 16.37
C GLU A 155 5.15 -13.05 16.02
N ALA A 156 4.56 -13.71 17.01
CA ALA A 156 3.62 -14.81 16.78
C ALA A 156 2.40 -14.37 15.97
N LEU A 157 1.89 -13.16 16.20
CA LEU A 157 0.78 -12.61 15.45
C LEU A 157 1.18 -12.27 14.01
N GLU A 158 2.39 -11.75 13.80
CA GLU A 158 2.93 -11.51 12.46
C GLU A 158 2.90 -12.79 11.62
N GLU A 159 3.41 -13.90 12.17
CA GLU A 159 3.41 -15.20 11.51
C GLU A 159 1.99 -15.64 11.13
N VAL A 160 1.07 -15.62 12.09
CA VAL A 160 -0.33 -16.03 11.88
C VAL A 160 -1.01 -15.17 10.82
N LEU A 161 -0.93 -13.84 10.93
CA LEU A 161 -1.59 -12.94 9.96
C LEU A 161 -0.99 -13.07 8.56
N THR A 162 0.31 -13.29 8.45
CA THR A 162 0.98 -13.51 7.18
C THR A 162 0.52 -14.81 6.51
N ALA A 163 0.39 -15.89 7.27
CA ALA A 163 -0.16 -17.16 6.76
C ALA A 163 -1.62 -17.01 6.31
N GLN A 164 -2.43 -16.26 7.03
CA GLN A 164 -3.83 -15.98 6.65
C GLN A 164 -3.91 -15.07 5.40
N ALA A 165 -3.02 -14.09 5.26
CA ALA A 165 -2.98 -13.19 4.12
C ALA A 165 -2.76 -13.89 2.78
N ALA A 166 -2.12 -15.06 2.79
CA ALA A 166 -1.95 -15.89 1.59
C ALA A 166 -3.26 -16.59 1.15
N GLN A 167 -4.25 -16.69 2.05
CA GLN A 167 -5.47 -17.48 1.84
C GLN A 167 -6.71 -16.60 1.68
N PHE A 168 -6.73 -15.41 2.29
CA PHE A 168 -7.90 -14.55 2.32
C PHE A 168 -7.78 -13.33 1.40
N PRO A 169 -8.89 -12.88 0.82
CA PRO A 169 -8.96 -11.59 0.14
C PRO A 169 -8.65 -10.45 1.12
N LEU A 170 -8.14 -9.33 0.61
CA LEU A 170 -7.68 -8.19 1.40
C LEU A 170 -8.73 -7.70 2.42
N HIS A 171 -9.99 -7.58 2.02
CA HIS A 171 -11.07 -7.10 2.90
C HIS A 171 -11.34 -8.03 4.10
N GLN A 172 -11.09 -9.35 3.95
CA GLN A 172 -11.19 -10.29 5.07
C GLN A 172 -9.96 -10.20 5.97
N LEU A 173 -8.77 -10.06 5.39
CA LEU A 173 -7.54 -9.80 6.12
C LEU A 173 -7.65 -8.53 6.97
N GLU A 174 -8.17 -7.44 6.43
CA GLU A 174 -8.39 -6.19 7.18
C GLU A 174 -9.31 -6.38 8.39
N ARG A 175 -10.31 -7.24 8.28
CA ARG A 175 -11.16 -7.59 9.43
C ARG A 175 -10.40 -8.38 10.47
N LEU A 176 -9.61 -9.38 10.07
CA LEU A 176 -8.77 -10.16 10.97
C LEU A 176 -7.75 -9.28 11.70
N VAL A 177 -7.09 -8.38 10.97
CA VAL A 177 -6.12 -7.43 11.51
C VAL A 177 -6.76 -6.53 12.57
N ARG A 178 -7.97 -5.99 12.33
CA ARG A 178 -8.70 -5.19 13.34
C ARG A 178 -9.04 -5.98 14.59
N HIS A 179 -9.45 -7.24 14.45
CA HIS A 179 -9.73 -8.10 15.60
C HIS A 179 -8.46 -8.43 16.40
N ALA A 180 -7.37 -8.72 15.71
CA ALA A 180 -6.07 -8.98 16.32
C ALA A 180 -5.54 -7.76 17.09
N GLU A 181 -5.65 -6.57 16.50
CA GLU A 181 -5.29 -5.30 17.12
C GLU A 181 -6.08 -5.05 18.42
N ALA A 182 -7.40 -5.21 18.38
CA ALA A 182 -8.24 -5.03 19.56
C ALA A 182 -7.91 -6.03 20.69
N ARG A 183 -7.39 -7.21 20.35
CA ARG A 183 -7.00 -8.22 21.32
C ARG A 183 -5.62 -7.95 21.94
N LEU A 184 -4.67 -7.48 21.15
CA LEU A 184 -3.31 -7.18 21.65
C LEU A 184 -3.20 -5.85 22.38
N ASP A 185 -4.01 -4.88 21.99
CA ASP A 185 -4.00 -3.54 22.58
C ASP A 185 -5.41 -3.09 22.98
N PRO A 186 -6.00 -3.71 24.02
CA PRO A 186 -7.31 -3.31 24.52
C PRO A 186 -7.36 -1.86 25.03
N GLY A 187 -6.19 -1.34 25.47
CA GLY A 187 -6.04 0.04 25.95
C GLY A 187 -5.83 1.07 24.83
N GLY A 188 -5.54 0.64 23.61
CA GLY A 188 -5.29 1.52 22.46
C GLY A 188 -6.54 2.19 21.88
N ILE A 189 -7.73 1.87 22.38
CA ILE A 189 -8.99 2.48 21.90
C ILE A 189 -9.05 3.96 22.29
N ALA A 190 -8.77 4.30 23.55
CA ALA A 190 -8.83 5.68 24.05
C ALA A 190 -7.81 6.63 23.37
N PRO A 191 -6.50 6.26 23.25
CA PRO A 191 -5.57 7.06 22.46
C PRO A 191 -5.98 7.23 21.00
N ARG A 192 -6.57 6.19 20.40
CA ARG A 192 -7.06 6.28 19.01
C ARG A 192 -8.21 7.25 18.84
N GLU A 193 -9.14 7.32 19.77
CA GLU A 193 -10.22 8.30 19.75
C GLU A 193 -9.67 9.73 19.84
N GLU A 194 -8.66 9.96 20.66
CA GLU A 194 -7.99 11.25 20.77
C GLU A 194 -7.21 11.62 19.50
N GLU A 195 -6.50 10.69 18.91
CA GLU A 195 -5.84 10.84 17.60
C GLU A 195 -6.87 11.13 16.50
N GLN A 196 -8.00 10.44 16.47
CA GLN A 196 -9.08 10.69 15.52
C GLN A 196 -9.70 12.07 15.71
N ARG A 197 -9.89 12.50 16.95
CA ARG A 197 -10.37 13.85 17.28
C ARG A 197 -9.37 14.93 16.86
N ALA A 198 -8.07 14.69 17.04
CA ALA A 198 -7.01 15.60 16.61
C ALA A 198 -6.88 15.67 15.07
N ALA A 199 -7.17 14.57 14.38
CA ALA A 199 -7.15 14.50 12.92
C ALA A 199 -8.36 15.14 12.24
N ARG A 200 -9.38 15.59 12.99
CA ARG A 200 -10.57 16.25 12.43
C ARG A 200 -10.17 17.48 11.62
N SER A 201 -10.67 17.57 10.42
CA SER A 201 -10.45 18.72 9.55
C SER A 201 -11.64 18.94 8.62
N LEU A 202 -11.92 20.19 8.31
CA LEU A 202 -12.93 20.57 7.32
C LEU A 202 -12.35 21.67 6.47
N THR A 203 -12.31 21.45 5.17
CA THR A 203 -11.81 22.42 4.20
C THR A 203 -12.90 22.69 3.17
N LEU A 204 -13.24 23.96 3.00
CA LEU A 204 -14.12 24.44 1.95
C LEU A 204 -13.28 25.31 1.00
N ARG A 205 -13.24 24.94 -0.27
CA ARG A 205 -12.52 25.70 -1.30
C ARG A 205 -13.43 25.94 -2.49
N GLN A 206 -13.38 27.15 -3.02
CA GLN A 206 -14.02 27.49 -4.30
C GLN A 206 -12.97 27.38 -5.42
N ASP A 207 -13.33 26.74 -6.52
CA ASP A 207 -12.49 26.69 -7.70
C ASP A 207 -12.74 27.91 -8.64
N PRO A 208 -11.91 28.09 -9.70
CA PRO A 208 -12.07 29.20 -10.63
C PRO A 208 -13.40 29.18 -11.42
N THR A 209 -14.11 28.07 -11.43
CA THR A 209 -15.43 27.94 -12.08
C THR A 209 -16.58 28.34 -11.15
N GLY A 210 -16.27 28.66 -9.88
CA GLY A 210 -17.26 29.03 -8.86
C GLY A 210 -17.81 27.84 -8.07
N MET A 211 -17.39 26.60 -8.35
CA MET A 211 -17.82 25.41 -7.62
C MET A 211 -17.14 25.29 -6.26
N PHE A 212 -17.92 24.90 -5.25
CA PHE A 212 -17.42 24.66 -3.91
C PHE A 212 -17.03 23.20 -3.70
N HIS A 213 -15.78 22.99 -3.28
CA HIS A 213 -15.23 21.68 -2.91
C HIS A 213 -15.17 21.58 -1.40
N LEU A 214 -15.95 20.68 -0.83
CA LEU A 214 -15.94 20.35 0.59
C LEU A 214 -15.16 19.06 0.82
N LYS A 215 -14.09 19.12 1.64
CA LYS A 215 -13.33 17.95 2.09
C LYS A 215 -13.31 17.95 3.61
N GLY A 216 -13.78 16.86 4.21
CA GLY A 216 -13.80 16.70 5.67
C GLY A 216 -13.21 15.37 6.09
N VAL A 217 -12.51 15.38 7.23
CA VAL A 217 -12.13 14.21 8.01
C VAL A 217 -12.83 14.35 9.36
N LEU A 218 -13.69 13.41 9.69
CA LEU A 218 -14.51 13.42 10.90
C LEU A 218 -14.27 12.13 11.67
N ASP A 219 -14.28 12.20 12.98
CA ASP A 219 -14.32 11.00 13.81
C ASP A 219 -15.66 10.26 13.63
N PRO A 220 -15.75 8.97 14.02
CA PRO A 220 -16.95 8.17 13.83
C PRO A 220 -18.18 8.75 14.52
N GLU A 221 -18.03 9.38 15.69
CA GLU A 221 -19.11 9.96 16.47
C GLU A 221 -19.73 11.16 15.74
N THR A 222 -18.91 12.04 15.19
CA THR A 222 -19.34 13.21 14.43
C THR A 222 -19.76 12.86 13.00
N GLY A 223 -19.09 11.92 12.37
CA GLY A 223 -19.30 11.56 10.96
C GLY A 223 -20.54 10.71 10.72
N ALA A 224 -20.88 9.80 11.63
CA ALA A 224 -22.02 8.89 11.43
C ALA A 224 -23.38 9.60 11.28
N PRO A 225 -23.75 10.60 12.10
CA PRO A 225 -24.98 11.37 11.89
C PRO A 225 -24.99 12.12 10.56
N ILE A 226 -23.88 12.74 10.19
CA ILE A 226 -23.74 13.48 8.92
C ILE A 226 -23.93 12.55 7.73
N LYS A 227 -23.27 11.38 7.76
CA LYS A 227 -23.44 10.36 6.72
C LYS A 227 -24.89 9.92 6.59
N THR A 228 -25.57 9.70 7.70
CA THR A 228 -26.99 9.30 7.70
C THR A 228 -27.88 10.34 7.04
N VAL A 229 -27.65 11.63 7.31
CA VAL A 229 -28.40 12.73 6.67
C VAL A 229 -28.14 12.77 5.17
N PHE A 230 -26.88 12.66 4.75
CA PHE A 230 -26.53 12.64 3.32
C PHE A 230 -27.17 11.43 2.60
N ASP A 231 -27.06 10.23 3.17
CA ASP A 231 -27.63 9.02 2.58
C ASP A 231 -29.17 9.15 2.44
N ALA A 232 -29.84 9.68 3.45
CA ALA A 232 -31.29 9.93 3.41
C ALA A 232 -31.66 10.96 2.34
N TYR A 233 -30.89 12.04 2.21
CA TYR A 233 -31.14 13.07 1.20
C TYR A 233 -30.95 12.52 -0.22
N VAL A 234 -29.87 11.78 -0.48
CA VAL A 234 -29.60 11.16 -1.78
C VAL A 234 -30.69 10.13 -2.11
N ALA A 235 -31.08 9.27 -1.16
CA ALA A 235 -32.14 8.30 -1.36
C ALA A 235 -33.49 8.95 -1.66
N ALA A 236 -33.80 10.10 -1.04
CA ALA A 236 -35.02 10.85 -1.32
C ALA A 236 -35.04 11.49 -2.72
N ARG A 237 -33.87 11.91 -3.23
CA ARG A 237 -33.73 12.48 -4.59
C ARG A 237 -33.84 11.39 -5.65
N LEU A 238 -33.17 10.24 -5.46
CA LEU A 238 -33.21 9.13 -6.42
C LEU A 238 -34.62 8.50 -6.56
N ARG A 239 -35.46 8.60 -5.53
CA ARG A 239 -36.87 8.16 -5.60
C ARG A 239 -37.81 9.12 -6.34
N LYS A 240 -37.37 10.33 -6.64
CA LYS A 240 -38.16 11.35 -7.34
C LYS A 240 -37.82 11.47 -8.85
N THR A 241 -36.84 10.70 -9.30
CA THR A 241 -36.45 10.54 -10.71
C THR A 241 -36.93 9.22 -11.24
#